data_fc4ea83b5a1c95124899e1eca4648570
#
_entry.id   fc4ea83b5a1c95124899e1eca4648570
#
_cell.length_a   1.000
_cell.length_b   1.000
_cell.length_c   1.000
_cell.angle_alpha   90.00
_cell.angle_beta   90.00
_cell.angle_gamma   90.00
#
_symmetry.space_group_name_H-M   'P 1'
#
loop_
_entity.id
_entity.type
_entity.pdbx_description
1 polymer ?
#
loop_
_entity_poly.entity_id
_entity_poly.type
_entity_poly.pdbx_seq_one_letter_code
_entity_poly.pdbx_strand_id
1 'polypeptide(L)' 'MADFSKLTTSIATLKTDAEALIAKVGVEDPAIQAGIDAAQVAVDALDAEVKTKLP' A
#
# COMPACT_ATOMS: atom_id res chain seq x y z
N MET A 1 -1.95 21.17 6.54
CA MET A 1 -1.42 19.92 7.15
C MET A 1 -1.80 18.72 6.29
N ALA A 2 -0.89 17.81 6.10
CA ALA A 2 -1.17 16.61 5.31
C ALA A 2 -2.17 15.71 6.03
N ASP A 3 -3.06 15.10 5.25
CA ASP A 3 -4.11 14.24 5.78
C ASP A 3 -3.81 12.78 5.45
N PHE A 4 -3.52 12.00 6.48
CA PHE A 4 -3.22 10.58 6.37
C PHE A 4 -4.46 9.69 6.36
N SER A 5 -5.62 10.25 6.71
CA SER A 5 -6.83 9.44 6.87
C SER A 5 -7.20 8.67 5.60
N LYS A 6 -7.19 9.35 4.47
CA LYS A 6 -7.53 8.73 3.19
C LYS A 6 -6.51 7.70 2.77
N LEU A 7 -5.24 8.00 2.96
CA LEU A 7 -4.17 7.06 2.62
C LEU A 7 -4.25 5.80 3.47
N THR A 8 -4.44 5.95 4.78
CA THR A 8 -4.58 4.83 5.69
C THR A 8 -5.78 3.96 5.32
N THR A 9 -6.91 4.58 5.01
CA THR A 9 -8.11 3.86 4.58
C THR A 9 -7.87 3.11 3.28
N SER A 10 -7.22 3.74 2.31
CA SER A 10 -6.93 3.11 1.02
C SER A 10 -6.01 1.91 1.17
N ILE A 11 -4.99 2.01 2.00
CA ILE A 11 -4.07 0.90 2.27
C ILE A 11 -4.79 -0.25 2.95
N ALA A 12 -5.62 0.04 3.94
CA ALA A 12 -6.39 -0.98 4.65
C ALA A 12 -7.36 -1.70 3.71
N THR A 13 -8.03 -0.96 2.84
CA THR A 13 -8.95 -1.53 1.86
C THR A 13 -8.20 -2.41 0.87
N LEU A 14 -7.07 -1.95 0.37
CA LEU A 14 -6.23 -2.72 -0.55
C LEU A 14 -5.76 -4.03 0.08
N LYS A 15 -5.30 -3.96 1.31
CA LYS A 15 -4.85 -5.15 2.04
C LYS A 15 -5.98 -6.17 2.18
N THR A 16 -7.16 -5.73 2.61
CA THR A 16 -8.31 -6.60 2.79
C THR A 16 -8.74 -7.25 1.48
N ASP A 17 -8.83 -6.46 0.42
CA ASP A 17 -9.26 -6.96 -0.88
C ASP A 17 -8.23 -7.90 -1.49
N ALA A 18 -6.94 -7.60 -1.35
CA ALA A 18 -5.88 -8.47 -1.84
C ALA A 18 -5.87 -9.81 -1.11
N GLU A 19 -6.02 -9.79 0.20
CA GLU A 19 -6.09 -11.02 1.00
C GLU A 19 -7.32 -11.87 0.63
N ALA A 20 -8.46 -11.23 0.40
CA ALA A 20 -9.66 -11.92 -0.03
C ALA A 20 -9.49 -12.55 -1.41
N LEU A 21 -8.83 -11.86 -2.32
CA LEU A 21 -8.56 -12.38 -3.65
C LEU A 21 -7.64 -13.60 -3.59
N ILE A 22 -6.57 -13.52 -2.83
CA ILE A 22 -5.62 -14.63 -2.67
C ILE A 22 -6.32 -15.83 -2.05
N ALA A 23 -7.15 -15.62 -1.05
CA ALA A 23 -7.91 -16.68 -0.39
C ALA A 23 -8.87 -17.38 -1.37
N LYS A 24 -9.47 -16.62 -2.28
CA LYS A 24 -10.43 -17.14 -3.23
C LYS A 24 -9.76 -17.89 -4.39
N VAL A 25 -8.65 -17.36 -4.89
CA VAL A 25 -7.95 -17.93 -6.04
C VAL A 25 -6.95 -19.01 -5.62
N GLY A 26 -6.43 -18.90 -4.40
CA GLY A 26 -5.45 -19.86 -3.87
C GLY A 26 -4.02 -19.62 -4.29
N VAL A 27 -3.78 -18.64 -5.16
CA VAL A 27 -2.44 -18.27 -5.62
C VAL A 27 -2.37 -16.76 -5.77
N GLU A 28 -1.16 -16.24 -5.66
CA GLU A 28 -0.90 -14.82 -5.85
C GLU A 28 -0.88 -14.49 -7.33
N ASP A 29 -1.56 -13.41 -7.71
CA ASP A 29 -1.58 -12.92 -9.08
C ASP A 29 -0.34 -12.03 -9.29
N PRO A 30 0.55 -12.36 -10.25
CA PRO A 30 1.75 -11.55 -10.47
C PRO A 30 1.47 -10.09 -10.82
N ALA A 31 0.38 -9.80 -11.52
CA ALA A 31 0.02 -8.43 -11.85
C ALA A 31 -0.40 -7.66 -10.60
N ILE A 32 -1.13 -8.29 -9.71
CA ILE A 32 -1.53 -7.70 -8.43
C ILE A 32 -0.28 -7.47 -7.56
N GLN A 33 0.62 -8.46 -7.51
CA GLN A 33 1.85 -8.32 -6.73
C GLN A 33 2.71 -7.17 -7.25
N ALA A 34 2.82 -7.01 -8.57
CA ALA A 34 3.58 -5.91 -9.15
C ALA A 34 2.98 -4.56 -8.76
N GLY A 35 1.65 -4.46 -8.71
CA GLY A 35 0.96 -3.25 -8.25
C GLY A 35 1.22 -2.95 -6.78
N ILE A 36 1.20 -3.98 -5.95
CA ILE A 36 1.51 -3.83 -4.52
C ILE A 36 2.95 -3.36 -4.33
N ASP A 37 3.90 -3.96 -5.07
CA ASP A 37 5.30 -3.58 -4.99
C ASP A 37 5.52 -2.13 -5.41
N ALA A 38 4.85 -1.69 -6.48
CA ALA A 38 4.93 -0.30 -6.94
C ALA A 38 4.36 0.66 -5.88
N ALA A 39 3.25 0.29 -5.26
CA ALA A 39 2.65 1.10 -4.19
C ALA A 39 3.59 1.19 -2.98
N GLN A 40 4.27 0.09 -2.65
CA GLN A 40 5.22 0.07 -1.55
C GLN A 40 6.38 1.02 -1.79
N VAL A 41 6.91 1.05 -3.01
CA VAL A 41 7.98 1.98 -3.38
C VAL A 41 7.52 3.43 -3.21
N ALA A 42 6.31 3.75 -3.65
CA ALA A 42 5.76 5.10 -3.52
C ALA A 42 5.58 5.49 -2.05
N VAL A 43 5.08 4.58 -1.23
CA VAL A 43 4.89 4.84 0.20
C VAL A 43 6.24 5.02 0.90
N ASP A 44 7.23 4.20 0.55
CA ASP A 44 8.57 4.30 1.13
C ASP A 44 9.23 5.64 0.76
N ALA A 45 9.05 6.10 -0.48
CA ALA A 45 9.57 7.39 -0.91
C ALA A 45 8.92 8.53 -0.13
N LEU A 46 7.62 8.44 0.09
CA LEU A 46 6.89 9.42 0.89
C LEU A 46 7.38 9.42 2.34
N ASP A 47 7.59 8.25 2.91
CA ASP A 47 8.11 8.11 4.26
C ASP A 47 9.49 8.78 4.40
N ALA A 48 10.36 8.55 3.43
CA ALA A 48 11.69 9.17 3.43
C ALA A 48 11.59 10.70 3.41
N GLU A 49 10.68 11.23 2.59
CA GLU A 49 10.45 12.67 2.52
C GLU A 49 9.92 13.21 3.85
N VAL A 50 8.98 12.50 4.45
CA VAL A 50 8.43 12.89 5.76
C VAL A 50 9.53 12.92 6.81
N LYS A 51 10.41 11.94 6.81
CA LYS A 51 11.52 11.87 7.78
C LYS A 51 12.48 13.05 7.66
N THR A 52 12.66 13.58 6.45
CA THR A 52 13.52 14.76 6.29
C THR A 52 12.94 16.01 6.92
N LYS A 53 11.64 16.02 7.20
CA LYS A 53 10.95 17.15 7.83
C LYS A 53 10.76 16.98 9.33
N LEU A 54 11.05 15.79 9.85
CA LEU A 54 10.95 15.54 11.27
C LEU A 54 12.16 16.15 12.00
N PRO A 55 11.94 16.69 13.24
CA PRO A 55 13.03 17.20 14.05
C PRO A 55 14.01 16.11 14.45
#